data_9a0925e2979dd793c6c248f707e5e325
#
_entry.id   9a0925e2979dd793c6c248f707e5e325
#
_cell.length_a   1.000
_cell.length_b   1.000
_cell.length_c   1.000
_cell.angle_alpha   90.00
_cell.angle_beta   90.00
_cell.angle_gamma   90.00
#
_symmetry.space_group_name_H-M   'P 1'
#
loop_
_entity.id
_entity.type
_entity.pdbx_description
1 polymer ?
#
loop_
_entity_poly.entity_id
_entity_poly.type
_entity_poly.pdbx_seq_one_letter_code
_entity_poly.pdbx_strand_id
1 'polypeptide(L)'
;MEDRPVAMSDSMKDHFTRLFQHVAWADARVLESLHSAQNPQKRGLELYSHILGSEHVWLSRINGTIQRIVVWPVLTLDECEALGKENVAAFRDLVSRLTPDLLEKPIAYRNSAGDQFTSTVEDMLTHVVMHGSYHRGQIAAALRAGGDTPSPTDYIAFVRGAPTATRHQ
;
A
#
# COMPACT_ATOMS: atom_id res chain seq x y z
N MET A 1 -32.61 -20.54 -17.58
CA MET A 1 -32.62 -19.18 -16.98
C MET A 1 -31.45 -19.19 -16.02
N GLU A 2 -30.27 -18.91 -16.59
CA GLU A 2 -28.97 -19.04 -15.90
C GLU A 2 -28.73 -17.79 -15.05
N ASP A 3 -28.58 -18.04 -13.78
CA ASP A 3 -28.38 -17.02 -12.75
C ASP A 3 -26.93 -16.52 -12.76
N ARG A 4 -26.75 -15.22 -12.75
CA ARG A 4 -25.54 -14.45 -13.00
C ARG A 4 -24.43 -14.60 -11.94
N PRO A 5 -23.26 -15.17 -12.25
CA PRO A 5 -22.04 -14.92 -11.49
C PRO A 5 -21.37 -13.56 -11.82
N VAL A 6 -21.78 -12.90 -12.90
CA VAL A 6 -21.07 -11.74 -13.48
C VAL A 6 -21.11 -10.49 -12.57
N ALA A 7 -22.18 -10.24 -11.83
CA ALA A 7 -22.33 -9.02 -11.03
C ALA A 7 -21.48 -8.98 -9.74
N MET A 8 -21.14 -10.13 -9.13
CA MET A 8 -20.28 -10.18 -7.94
C MET A 8 -18.81 -10.01 -8.29
N SER A 9 -18.38 -10.49 -9.43
CA SER A 9 -16.99 -10.41 -9.93
C SER A 9 -16.57 -8.96 -10.20
N ASP A 10 -17.42 -8.19 -10.88
CA ASP A 10 -17.14 -6.79 -11.18
C ASP A 10 -17.10 -5.95 -9.89
N SER A 11 -17.96 -6.26 -8.92
CA SER A 11 -18.01 -5.58 -7.62
C SER A 11 -16.71 -5.76 -6.80
N MET A 12 -16.10 -6.94 -6.77
CA MET A 12 -14.85 -7.18 -6.03
C MET A 12 -13.66 -6.52 -6.71
N LYS A 13 -13.60 -6.58 -8.04
CA LYS A 13 -12.58 -5.87 -8.82
C LYS A 13 -12.66 -4.35 -8.60
N ASP A 14 -13.85 -3.78 -8.64
CA ASP A 14 -14.07 -2.35 -8.38
C ASP A 14 -13.71 -1.99 -6.94
N HIS A 15 -14.02 -2.86 -5.99
CA HIS A 15 -13.64 -2.69 -4.59
C HIS A 15 -12.12 -2.61 -4.43
N PHE A 16 -11.36 -3.58 -4.94
CA PHE A 16 -9.90 -3.56 -4.87
C PHE A 16 -9.30 -2.42 -5.70
N THR A 17 -9.87 -2.08 -6.84
CA THR A 17 -9.45 -0.91 -7.61
C THR A 17 -9.52 0.35 -6.77
N ARG A 18 -10.62 0.57 -6.07
CA ARG A 18 -10.80 1.72 -5.18
C ARG A 18 -9.85 1.69 -3.97
N LEU A 19 -9.62 0.53 -3.37
CA LEU A 19 -8.68 0.38 -2.26
C LEU A 19 -7.24 0.71 -2.70
N PHE A 20 -6.80 0.24 -3.86
CA PHE A 20 -5.45 0.54 -4.35
C PHE A 20 -5.29 1.96 -4.89
N GLN A 21 -6.37 2.61 -5.33
CA GLN A 21 -6.38 4.07 -5.54
C GLN A 21 -6.16 4.83 -4.23
N HIS A 22 -6.79 4.36 -3.13
CA HIS A 22 -6.53 4.93 -1.80
C HIS A 22 -5.10 4.69 -1.34
N VAL A 23 -4.53 3.48 -1.52
CA VAL A 23 -3.12 3.19 -1.18
C VAL A 23 -2.21 4.17 -1.90
N ALA A 24 -2.33 4.31 -3.22
CA ALA A 24 -1.51 5.23 -4.01
C ALA A 24 -1.64 6.69 -3.55
N TRP A 25 -2.87 7.14 -3.25
CA TRP A 25 -3.14 8.48 -2.74
C TRP A 25 -2.54 8.70 -1.35
N ALA A 26 -2.67 7.72 -0.46
CA ALA A 26 -2.20 7.83 0.91
C ALA A 26 -0.66 7.80 1.00
N ASP A 27 0.00 6.97 0.19
CA ASP A 27 1.46 6.89 0.14
C ASP A 27 2.09 8.16 -0.45
N ALA A 28 1.45 8.77 -1.47
CA ALA A 28 1.89 10.07 -1.97
C ALA A 28 1.82 11.16 -0.89
N ARG A 29 0.80 11.14 -0.02
CA ARG A 29 0.66 12.10 1.09
C ARG A 29 1.67 11.86 2.22
N VAL A 30 2.02 10.58 2.46
CA VAL A 30 3.13 10.26 3.38
C VAL A 30 4.45 10.81 2.84
N LEU A 31 4.75 10.57 1.57
CA LEU A 31 5.96 11.07 0.93
C LEU A 31 6.04 12.60 0.99
N GLU A 32 4.96 13.30 0.65
CA GLU A 32 4.85 14.76 0.77
C GLU A 32 5.11 15.22 2.21
N SER A 33 4.51 14.55 3.20
CA SER A 33 4.70 14.86 4.63
C SER A 33 6.13 14.67 5.09
N LEU A 34 6.80 13.60 4.62
CA LEU A 34 8.21 13.32 4.92
C LEU A 34 9.15 14.33 4.27
N HIS A 35 8.87 14.77 3.03
CA HIS A 35 9.66 15.80 2.33
C HIS A 35 9.52 17.17 2.99
N SER A 36 8.35 17.53 3.51
CA SER A 36 8.07 18.83 4.10
C SER A 36 8.40 18.91 5.59
N ALA A 37 8.76 17.79 6.23
CA ALA A 37 9.06 17.72 7.66
C ALA A 37 10.24 18.62 8.03
N GLN A 38 10.04 19.50 9.04
CA GLN A 38 11.11 20.36 9.56
C GLN A 38 12.09 19.61 10.46
N ASN A 39 11.58 18.56 11.14
CA ASN A 39 12.36 17.69 12.00
C ASN A 39 12.14 16.23 11.56
N PRO A 40 12.73 15.80 10.42
CA PRO A 40 12.47 14.49 9.87
C PRO A 40 12.90 13.40 10.86
N GLN A 41 11.90 12.62 11.31
CA GLN A 41 12.14 11.50 12.19
C GLN A 41 12.62 10.31 11.37
N LYS A 42 13.81 9.80 11.67
CA LYS A 42 14.38 8.60 11.03
C LYS A 42 13.36 7.46 10.99
N ARG A 43 12.60 7.28 12.08
CA ARG A 43 11.56 6.25 12.18
C ARG A 43 10.44 6.40 11.14
N GLY A 44 10.09 7.62 10.76
CA GLY A 44 9.09 7.87 9.70
C GLY A 44 9.55 7.34 8.35
N LEU A 45 10.80 7.60 7.97
CA LEU A 45 11.38 7.11 6.72
C LEU A 45 11.57 5.58 6.73
N GLU A 46 12.04 5.01 7.85
CA GLU A 46 12.17 3.56 8.02
C GLU A 46 10.84 2.84 7.81
N LEU A 47 9.75 3.35 8.41
CA LEU A 47 8.41 2.78 8.28
C LEU A 47 7.86 2.96 6.86
N TYR A 48 8.12 4.08 6.22
CA TYR A 48 7.70 4.28 4.82
C TYR A 48 8.44 3.35 3.87
N SER A 49 9.76 3.21 4.03
CA SER A 49 10.57 2.23 3.29
C SER A 49 10.03 0.81 3.48
N HIS A 50 9.63 0.46 4.72
CA HIS A 50 9.03 -0.84 5.03
C HIS A 50 7.67 -1.05 4.35
N ILE A 51 6.79 -0.04 4.29
CA ILE A 51 5.53 -0.12 3.54
C ILE A 51 5.82 -0.49 2.09
N LEU A 52 6.68 0.27 1.42
CA LEU A 52 7.00 0.08 0.01
C LEU A 52 7.72 -1.25 -0.27
N GLY A 53 8.65 -1.64 0.61
CA GLY A 53 9.32 -2.93 0.53
C GLY A 53 8.36 -4.10 0.69
N SER A 54 7.42 -4.00 1.63
CA SER A 54 6.37 -5.00 1.85
C SER A 54 5.43 -5.12 0.64
N GLU A 55 4.99 -4.01 0.09
CA GLU A 55 4.19 -3.97 -1.14
C GLU A 55 4.89 -4.70 -2.30
N HIS A 56 6.17 -4.39 -2.53
CA HIS A 56 6.97 -5.04 -3.56
C HIS A 56 7.07 -6.55 -3.34
N VAL A 57 7.27 -6.99 -2.10
CA VAL A 57 7.35 -8.41 -1.76
C VAL A 57 6.04 -9.14 -2.06
N TRP A 58 4.89 -8.56 -1.68
CA TRP A 58 3.59 -9.15 -1.96
C TRP A 58 3.26 -9.18 -3.45
N LEU A 59 3.58 -8.11 -4.19
CA LEU A 59 3.48 -8.10 -5.66
C LEU A 59 4.31 -9.22 -6.29
N SER A 60 5.56 -9.37 -5.85
CA SER A 60 6.45 -10.42 -6.37
C SER A 60 5.91 -11.82 -6.12
N ARG A 61 5.34 -12.07 -4.93
CA ARG A 61 4.69 -13.35 -4.59
C ARG A 61 3.48 -13.63 -5.47
N ILE A 62 2.58 -12.67 -5.61
CA ILE A 62 1.34 -12.82 -6.40
C ILE A 62 1.67 -13.05 -7.89
N ASN A 63 2.63 -12.29 -8.43
CA ASN A 63 3.01 -12.38 -9.83
C ASN A 63 4.01 -13.51 -10.14
N GLY A 64 4.56 -14.18 -9.12
CA GLY A 64 5.60 -15.23 -9.30
C GLY A 64 6.92 -14.65 -9.86
N THR A 65 7.23 -13.40 -9.55
CA THR A 65 8.46 -12.73 -10.00
C THR A 65 9.55 -12.74 -8.94
N ILE A 66 10.79 -12.46 -9.34
CA ILE A 66 11.91 -12.39 -8.40
C ILE A 66 11.74 -11.18 -7.47
N GLN A 67 11.79 -11.44 -6.16
CA GLN A 67 11.82 -10.39 -5.15
C GLN A 67 13.17 -9.65 -5.22
N ARG A 68 13.15 -8.37 -5.61
CA ARG A 68 14.36 -7.52 -5.72
C ARG A 68 14.62 -6.69 -4.46
N ILE A 69 13.59 -6.43 -3.69
CA ILE A 69 13.60 -5.55 -2.51
C ILE A 69 13.25 -6.40 -1.28
N VAL A 70 13.96 -6.20 -0.18
CA VAL A 70 13.66 -6.85 1.10
C VAL A 70 12.47 -6.19 1.81
N VAL A 71 11.89 -6.86 2.82
CA VAL A 71 10.72 -6.35 3.58
C VAL A 71 11.06 -5.06 4.35
N TRP A 72 12.30 -4.94 4.85
CA TRP A 72 12.81 -3.76 5.55
C TRP A 72 14.02 -3.18 4.80
N PRO A 73 13.79 -2.49 3.67
CA PRO A 73 14.89 -1.85 2.96
C PRO A 73 15.30 -0.55 3.65
N VAL A 74 16.54 -0.16 3.45
CA VAL A 74 17.03 1.18 3.84
C VAL A 74 17.04 2.03 2.58
N LEU A 75 16.09 2.95 2.46
CA LEU A 75 15.89 3.79 1.28
C LEU A 75 15.99 5.27 1.64
N THR A 76 16.47 6.06 0.70
CA THR A 76 16.31 7.52 0.69
C THR A 76 14.88 7.91 0.27
N LEU A 77 14.49 9.16 0.44
CA LEU A 77 13.16 9.65 -0.02
C LEU A 77 13.00 9.51 -1.54
N ASP A 78 14.06 9.78 -2.31
CA ASP A 78 14.04 9.65 -3.77
C ASP A 78 13.86 8.18 -4.20
N GLU A 79 14.54 7.26 -3.52
CA GLU A 79 14.37 5.82 -3.75
C GLU A 79 12.96 5.34 -3.34
N CYS A 80 12.40 5.87 -2.25
CA CYS A 80 11.02 5.63 -1.87
C CYS A 80 10.04 6.14 -2.95
N GLU A 81 10.26 7.33 -3.49
CA GLU A 81 9.44 7.87 -4.58
C GLU A 81 9.47 6.98 -5.82
N ALA A 82 10.67 6.54 -6.22
CA ALA A 82 10.86 5.66 -7.37
C ALA A 82 10.16 4.31 -7.17
N LEU A 83 10.40 3.64 -6.03
CA LEU A 83 9.77 2.35 -5.70
C LEU A 83 8.24 2.48 -5.57
N GLY A 84 7.75 3.56 -4.96
CA GLY A 84 6.32 3.83 -4.84
C GLY A 84 5.63 3.96 -6.20
N LYS A 85 6.25 4.65 -7.17
CA LYS A 85 5.73 4.75 -8.55
C LYS A 85 5.69 3.37 -9.23
N GLU A 86 6.72 2.55 -9.05
CA GLU A 86 6.75 1.18 -9.58
C GLU A 86 5.63 0.33 -8.98
N ASN A 87 5.47 0.34 -7.65
CA ASN A 87 4.44 -0.42 -6.94
C ASN A 87 3.03 0.00 -7.39
N VAL A 88 2.75 1.31 -7.47
CA VAL A 88 1.45 1.84 -7.92
C VAL A 88 1.12 1.35 -9.33
N ALA A 89 2.08 1.39 -10.25
CA ALA A 89 1.87 0.90 -11.62
C ALA A 89 1.59 -0.61 -11.64
N ALA A 90 2.35 -1.39 -10.85
CA ALA A 90 2.21 -2.84 -10.78
C ALA A 90 0.89 -3.27 -10.11
N PHE A 91 0.45 -2.61 -9.05
CA PHE A 91 -0.86 -2.87 -8.44
C PHE A 91 -2.01 -2.48 -9.37
N ARG A 92 -1.90 -1.36 -10.08
CA ARG A 92 -2.91 -0.96 -11.10
C ARG A 92 -3.06 -2.03 -12.17
N ASP A 93 -1.96 -2.57 -12.68
CA ASP A 93 -1.99 -3.68 -13.64
C ASP A 93 -2.62 -4.93 -13.02
N LEU A 94 -2.20 -5.33 -11.82
CA LEU A 94 -2.73 -6.50 -11.13
C LEU A 94 -4.25 -6.38 -10.89
N VAL A 95 -4.74 -5.28 -10.34
CA VAL A 95 -6.18 -5.12 -10.05
C VAL A 95 -7.01 -5.02 -11.35
N SER A 96 -6.43 -4.52 -12.45
CA SER A 96 -7.10 -4.50 -13.74
C SER A 96 -7.42 -5.91 -14.28
N ARG A 97 -6.64 -6.91 -13.87
CA ARG A 97 -6.72 -8.31 -14.30
C ARG A 97 -7.45 -9.21 -13.31
N LEU A 98 -7.97 -8.68 -12.20
CA LEU A 98 -8.65 -9.48 -11.19
C LEU A 98 -9.89 -10.19 -11.76
N THR A 99 -9.97 -11.47 -11.46
CA THR A 99 -11.13 -12.35 -11.68
C THR A 99 -11.41 -13.10 -10.38
N PRO A 100 -12.61 -13.71 -10.18
CA PRO A 100 -12.87 -14.55 -9.02
C PRO A 100 -11.82 -15.65 -8.85
N ASP A 101 -11.49 -16.35 -9.91
CA ASP A 101 -10.52 -17.44 -9.89
C ASP A 101 -9.12 -16.94 -9.47
N LEU A 102 -8.73 -15.73 -9.90
CA LEU A 102 -7.46 -15.14 -9.48
C LEU A 102 -7.48 -14.73 -8.01
N LEU A 103 -8.58 -14.19 -7.52
CA LEU A 103 -8.72 -13.81 -6.10
C LEU A 103 -8.62 -15.03 -5.18
N GLU A 104 -9.25 -16.13 -5.54
CA GLU A 104 -9.25 -17.39 -4.79
C GLU A 104 -7.96 -18.20 -4.95
N LYS A 105 -7.10 -17.83 -5.92
CA LYS A 105 -5.87 -18.59 -6.21
C LYS A 105 -4.95 -18.64 -4.99
N PRO A 106 -4.60 -19.87 -4.50
CA PRO A 106 -3.65 -20.03 -3.42
C PRO A 106 -2.22 -19.80 -3.90
N ILE A 107 -1.47 -19.00 -3.16
CA ILE A 107 -0.05 -18.71 -3.39
C ILE A 107 0.74 -19.26 -2.20
N ALA A 108 1.66 -20.20 -2.47
CA ALA A 108 2.60 -20.69 -1.46
C ALA A 108 3.81 -19.72 -1.39
N TYR A 109 4.24 -19.39 -0.18
CA TYR A 109 5.39 -18.52 0.05
C TYR A 109 6.09 -18.85 1.36
N ARG A 110 7.30 -18.30 1.55
CA ARG A 110 8.00 -18.28 2.84
C ARG A 110 8.00 -16.89 3.43
N ASN A 111 7.85 -16.81 4.76
CA ASN A 111 8.04 -15.55 5.49
C ASN A 111 9.54 -15.24 5.67
N SER A 112 9.86 -14.12 6.33
CA SER A 112 11.24 -13.71 6.63
C SER A 112 11.99 -14.66 7.58
N ALA A 113 11.25 -15.47 8.35
CA ALA A 113 11.83 -16.49 9.24
C ALA A 113 12.04 -17.84 8.53
N GLY A 114 11.57 -17.98 7.27
CA GLY A 114 11.68 -19.20 6.48
C GLY A 114 10.49 -20.15 6.59
N ASP A 115 9.48 -19.84 7.40
CA ASP A 115 8.28 -20.65 7.57
C ASP A 115 7.43 -20.62 6.29
N GLN A 116 6.83 -21.76 5.96
CA GLN A 116 5.95 -21.91 4.80
C GLN A 116 4.51 -21.55 5.12
N PHE A 117 3.89 -20.78 4.22
CA PHE A 117 2.50 -20.38 4.28
C PHE A 117 1.84 -20.51 2.90
N THR A 118 0.52 -20.53 2.92
CA THR A 118 -0.30 -20.42 1.71
C THR A 118 -1.43 -19.45 2.05
N SER A 119 -1.64 -18.46 1.19
CA SER A 119 -2.73 -17.48 1.31
C SER A 119 -3.33 -17.24 -0.07
N THR A 120 -4.59 -16.82 -0.11
CA THR A 120 -5.23 -16.43 -1.37
C THR A 120 -4.70 -15.06 -1.84
N VAL A 121 -4.85 -14.77 -3.11
CA VAL A 121 -4.53 -13.44 -3.65
C VAL A 121 -5.40 -12.37 -2.96
N GLU A 122 -6.67 -12.67 -2.67
CA GLU A 122 -7.58 -11.79 -1.94
C GLU A 122 -7.03 -11.43 -0.55
N ASP A 123 -6.58 -12.42 0.23
CA ASP A 123 -5.99 -12.20 1.54
C ASP A 123 -4.72 -11.36 1.46
N MET A 124 -3.87 -11.62 0.45
CA MET A 124 -2.65 -10.86 0.23
C MET A 124 -2.93 -9.40 -0.11
N LEU A 125 -3.87 -9.12 -1.02
CA LEU A 125 -4.27 -7.76 -1.38
C LEU A 125 -4.90 -7.03 -0.19
N THR A 126 -5.76 -7.70 0.56
CA THR A 126 -6.37 -7.17 1.79
C THR A 126 -5.29 -6.84 2.82
N HIS A 127 -4.33 -7.75 3.02
CA HIS A 127 -3.20 -7.52 3.91
C HIS A 127 -2.40 -6.27 3.52
N VAL A 128 -2.07 -6.09 2.25
CA VAL A 128 -1.31 -4.91 1.78
C VAL A 128 -2.02 -3.60 2.16
N VAL A 129 -3.33 -3.52 1.94
CA VAL A 129 -4.14 -2.34 2.27
C VAL A 129 -4.14 -2.06 3.77
N MET A 130 -4.38 -3.10 4.60
CA MET A 130 -4.45 -2.97 6.06
C MET A 130 -3.08 -2.68 6.67
N HIS A 131 -2.03 -3.35 6.20
CA HIS A 131 -0.65 -3.17 6.64
C HIS A 131 -0.15 -1.74 6.35
N GLY A 132 -0.38 -1.23 5.14
CA GLY A 132 -0.07 0.15 4.80
C GLY A 132 -0.78 1.14 5.72
N SER A 133 -2.08 0.97 5.96
CA SER A 133 -2.86 1.84 6.87
C SER A 133 -2.31 1.83 8.29
N TYR A 134 -1.96 0.66 8.82
CA TYR A 134 -1.37 0.51 10.15
C TYR A 134 -0.06 1.30 10.29
N HIS A 135 0.86 1.15 9.34
CA HIS A 135 2.15 1.82 9.40
C HIS A 135 2.07 3.32 9.07
N ARG A 136 1.16 3.76 8.21
CA ARG A 136 0.91 5.19 7.97
C ARG A 136 0.46 5.91 9.24
N GLY A 137 -0.35 5.26 10.09
CA GLY A 137 -0.67 5.77 11.41
C GLY A 137 0.56 5.96 12.31
N GLN A 138 1.50 5.02 12.28
CA GLN A 138 2.76 5.13 13.03
C GLN A 138 3.67 6.24 12.48
N ILE A 139 3.74 6.42 11.16
CA ILE A 139 4.48 7.52 10.53
C ILE A 139 3.89 8.87 10.96
N ALA A 140 2.57 9.00 10.93
CA ALA A 140 1.90 10.21 11.39
C ALA A 140 2.19 10.52 12.87
N ALA A 141 2.26 9.50 13.72
CA ALA A 141 2.65 9.67 15.12
C ALA A 141 4.12 10.12 15.26
N ALA A 142 5.04 9.55 14.48
CA ALA A 142 6.44 9.95 14.49
C ALA A 142 6.64 11.40 14.03
N LEU A 143 5.95 11.83 12.96
CA LEU A 143 5.99 13.22 12.49
C LEU A 143 5.46 14.21 13.54
N ARG A 144 4.32 13.90 14.19
CA ARG A 144 3.78 14.74 15.27
C ARG A 144 4.74 14.84 16.46
N ALA A 145 5.41 13.75 16.81
CA ALA A 145 6.43 13.77 17.87
C ALA A 145 7.62 14.68 17.53
N GLY A 146 7.92 14.87 16.24
CA GLY A 146 8.89 15.85 15.74
C GLY A 146 8.37 17.30 15.67
N GLY A 147 7.08 17.52 15.96
CA GLY A 147 6.44 18.83 15.86
C GLY A 147 5.85 19.15 14.49
N ASP A 148 5.87 18.20 13.56
CA ASP A 148 5.32 18.37 12.21
C ASP A 148 3.83 17.99 12.15
N THR A 149 3.14 18.47 11.12
CA THR A 149 1.72 18.18 10.88
C THR A 149 1.59 17.28 9.64
N PRO A 150 1.43 15.96 9.81
CA PRO A 150 1.28 15.04 8.68
C PRO A 150 -0.06 15.24 7.97
N SER A 151 -0.07 15.02 6.67
CA SER A 151 -1.29 14.95 5.87
C SER A 151 -2.18 13.79 6.31
N PRO A 152 -3.52 13.93 6.32
CA PRO A 152 -4.42 12.83 6.61
C PRO A 152 -4.34 11.76 5.51
N THR A 153 -4.34 10.48 5.92
CA THR A 153 -4.25 9.32 5.02
C THR A 153 -5.42 8.35 5.19
N ASP A 154 -6.44 8.74 5.97
CA ASP A 154 -7.62 7.91 6.22
C ASP A 154 -8.42 7.65 4.95
N TYR A 155 -8.97 6.44 4.82
CA TYR A 155 -9.80 6.07 3.69
C TYR A 155 -11.01 6.99 3.50
N ILE A 156 -11.66 7.41 4.58
CA ILE A 156 -12.80 8.32 4.48
C ILE A 156 -12.41 9.72 3.98
N ALA A 157 -11.19 10.18 4.28
CA ALA A 157 -10.66 11.43 3.76
C ALA A 157 -10.44 11.34 2.24
N PHE A 158 -9.93 10.21 1.75
CA PHE A 158 -9.83 9.93 0.32
C PHE A 158 -11.19 9.94 -0.37
N VAL A 159 -12.20 9.26 0.21
CA VAL A 159 -13.56 9.17 -0.36
C VAL A 159 -14.25 10.53 -0.43
N ARG A 160 -14.02 11.39 0.55
CA ARG A 160 -14.63 12.73 0.62
C ARG A 160 -13.92 13.77 -0.25
N GLY A 161 -12.79 13.43 -0.86
CA GLY A 161 -11.94 14.42 -1.52
C GLY A 161 -11.36 15.37 -0.47
N ALA A 162 -10.41 14.89 0.36
CA ALA A 162 -9.85 15.69 1.44
C ALA A 162 -9.40 17.05 0.93
N PRO A 163 -9.83 18.17 1.57
CA PRO A 163 -9.32 19.48 1.22
C PRO A 163 -7.79 19.47 1.33
N THR A 164 -7.12 20.05 0.34
CA THR A 164 -5.71 20.43 0.48
C THR A 164 -5.60 21.28 1.74
N ALA A 165 -4.67 20.91 2.63
CA ALA A 165 -4.50 21.60 3.90
C ALA A 165 -4.39 23.10 3.68
N THR A 166 -5.42 23.84 4.05
CA THR A 166 -5.36 25.30 4.13
C THR A 166 -4.46 25.61 5.31
N ARG A 167 -3.28 26.17 5.04
CA ARG A 167 -2.40 26.70 6.10
C ARG A 167 -3.22 27.77 6.84
N HIS A 168 -3.62 27.45 8.06
CA HIS A 168 -4.03 28.52 8.98
C HIS A 168 -2.77 29.29 9.36
N GLN A 169 -2.73 30.55 8.91
CA GLN A 169 -1.77 31.56 9.37
C GLN A 169 -2.04 31.88 10.82
#